data_6dfcc411c2e1c6af1641e165280c5cce
#
_entry.id   6dfcc411c2e1c6af1641e165280c5cce
#
_cell.length_a   1.000
_cell.length_b   1.000
_cell.length_c   1.000
_cell.angle_alpha   90.00
_cell.angle_beta   90.00
_cell.angle_gamma   90.00
#
_symmetry.space_group_name_H-M   'P 1'
#
loop_
_entity.id
_entity.type
_entity.pdbx_description
1 polymer ?
#
loop_
_entity_poly.entity_id
_entity_poly.type
_entity_poly.pdbx_seq_one_letter_code
_entity_poly.pdbx_strand_id
1 'polypeptide(L)'
;MKTEIHSLKPFLILWSTQSLSQLGSAMTSFALSLWLYGRTGSALQTALLSVCTYAPYVVMSIFAGALSDRWDKKKTMLACDTLAACCTAAVLVLLKAGLLAPVHIYLLNILSGLMNTVQQPASDVAMTLLLPRGFYQKASGMRSFSNSLITLLNPVLATALFSLMGMEAVICVDLMTFAAAFLALLAGVRLPSAKPGEAGGKESFGQSVRSGLHYLREQKMILTLILFLAGVNFVASAFNAALPAMVLSRENGGETVLGLVSSCAGVATLLGSVAAALLPPPKNRIRVICLTMLFSLGTENFLLALCREPAWWCAG
;
A
#
# COMPACT_ATOMS: atom_id res chain seq x y z
N MET A 1 -28.64 6.05 -14.31
CA MET A 1 -27.36 5.43 -14.77
C MET A 1 -26.38 6.42 -15.42
N LYS A 2 -26.73 7.21 -16.48
CA LYS A 2 -25.79 8.21 -17.06
C LYS A 2 -25.42 9.35 -16.10
N THR A 3 -26.33 9.84 -15.29
CA THR A 3 -26.10 10.91 -14.28
C THR A 3 -25.22 10.45 -13.13
N GLU A 4 -25.31 9.19 -12.69
CA GLU A 4 -24.49 8.64 -11.61
C GLU A 4 -23.03 8.41 -12.07
N ILE A 5 -22.84 8.00 -13.34
CA ILE A 5 -21.50 7.83 -13.92
C ILE A 5 -20.79 9.19 -14.04
N HIS A 6 -21.53 10.27 -14.32
CA HIS A 6 -20.94 11.61 -14.40
C HIS A 6 -20.46 12.11 -13.02
N SER A 7 -21.11 11.68 -11.93
CA SER A 7 -20.70 12.00 -10.56
C SER A 7 -19.49 11.19 -10.09
N LEU A 8 -19.23 10.01 -10.67
CA LEU A 8 -18.10 9.13 -10.34
C LEU A 8 -16.81 9.44 -11.12
N LYS A 9 -16.89 10.26 -12.19
CA LYS A 9 -15.70 10.58 -13.02
C LYS A 9 -14.51 11.11 -12.21
N PRO A 10 -14.65 12.09 -11.30
CA PRO A 10 -13.50 12.59 -10.54
C PRO A 10 -12.86 11.52 -9.67
N PHE A 11 -13.68 10.65 -9.07
CA PHE A 11 -13.18 9.50 -8.30
C PHE A 11 -12.41 8.52 -9.18
N LEU A 12 -12.96 8.14 -10.35
CA LEU A 12 -12.32 7.20 -11.26
C LEU A 12 -11.00 7.75 -11.81
N ILE A 13 -10.95 9.05 -12.13
CA ILE A 13 -9.71 9.71 -12.58
C ILE A 13 -8.68 9.66 -11.46
N LEU A 14 -9.04 10.06 -10.24
CA LEU A 14 -8.13 10.04 -9.09
C LEU A 14 -7.66 8.62 -8.79
N TRP A 15 -8.58 7.66 -8.71
CA TRP A 15 -8.27 6.27 -8.41
C TRP A 15 -7.34 5.64 -9.45
N SER A 16 -7.64 5.79 -10.74
CA SER A 16 -6.83 5.17 -11.80
C SER A 16 -5.43 5.77 -11.90
N THR A 17 -5.33 7.10 -11.83
CA THR A 17 -4.03 7.77 -11.93
C THR A 17 -3.17 7.56 -10.69
N GLN A 18 -3.75 7.56 -9.49
CA GLN A 18 -3.03 7.24 -8.27
C GLN A 18 -2.61 5.76 -8.21
N SER A 19 -3.44 4.84 -8.69
CA SER A 19 -3.07 3.42 -8.79
C SER A 19 -1.92 3.19 -9.77
N LEU A 20 -1.92 3.91 -10.89
CA LEU A 20 -0.83 3.83 -11.87
C LEU A 20 0.48 4.42 -11.31
N SER A 21 0.41 5.54 -10.61
CA SER A 21 1.56 6.14 -9.92
C SER A 21 2.10 5.21 -8.83
N GLN A 22 1.23 4.58 -8.04
CA GLN A 22 1.64 3.59 -7.03
C GLN A 22 2.35 2.38 -7.66
N LEU A 23 1.91 1.92 -8.84
CA LEU A 23 2.60 0.85 -9.57
C LEU A 23 4.01 1.31 -9.99
N GLY A 24 4.16 2.52 -10.56
CA GLY A 24 5.45 3.08 -10.93
C GLY A 24 6.42 3.14 -9.75
N SER A 25 5.97 3.69 -8.63
CA SER A 25 6.78 3.79 -7.40
C SER A 25 7.11 2.42 -6.79
N ALA A 26 6.19 1.45 -6.87
CA ALA A 26 6.45 0.07 -6.46
C ALA A 26 7.53 -0.58 -7.34
N MET A 27 7.47 -0.36 -8.68
CA MET A 27 8.48 -0.84 -9.61
C MET A 27 9.86 -0.24 -9.31
N THR A 28 9.94 1.06 -9.04
CA THR A 28 11.19 1.73 -8.66
C THR A 28 11.75 1.16 -7.36
N SER A 29 10.91 0.97 -6.32
CA SER A 29 11.33 0.38 -5.05
C SER A 29 11.86 -1.05 -5.21
N PHE A 30 11.19 -1.86 -6.04
CA PHE A 30 11.61 -3.23 -6.34
C PHE A 30 12.93 -3.25 -7.13
N ALA A 31 13.06 -2.42 -8.17
CA ALA A 31 14.27 -2.33 -8.98
C ALA A 31 15.47 -1.81 -8.16
N LEU A 32 15.25 -0.86 -7.23
CA LEU A 32 16.27 -0.42 -6.27
C LEU A 32 16.76 -1.55 -5.38
N SER A 33 15.86 -2.44 -4.96
CA SER A 33 16.22 -3.63 -4.19
C SER A 33 17.09 -4.58 -5.00
N LEU A 34 16.76 -4.82 -6.28
CA LEU A 34 17.58 -5.63 -7.19
C LEU A 34 18.95 -4.99 -7.45
N TRP A 35 18.97 -3.69 -7.71
CA TRP A 35 20.20 -2.94 -7.95
C TRP A 35 21.13 -2.99 -6.72
N LEU A 36 20.57 -2.79 -5.53
CA LEU A 36 21.30 -2.81 -4.27
C LEU A 36 21.88 -4.21 -4.00
N TYR A 37 21.06 -5.26 -4.20
CA TYR A 37 21.52 -6.63 -4.06
C TYR A 37 22.63 -6.97 -5.06
N GLY A 38 22.48 -6.58 -6.32
CA GLY A 38 23.49 -6.80 -7.36
C GLY A 38 24.81 -6.08 -7.08
N ARG A 39 24.80 -4.93 -6.40
CA ARG A 39 25.99 -4.15 -6.02
C ARG A 39 26.67 -4.67 -4.77
N THR A 40 25.92 -5.14 -3.79
CA THR A 40 26.43 -5.44 -2.44
C THR A 40 26.53 -6.94 -2.15
N GLY A 41 25.77 -7.78 -2.87
CA GLY A 41 25.63 -9.20 -2.58
C GLY A 41 25.01 -9.50 -1.20
N SER A 42 24.49 -8.48 -0.50
CA SER A 42 24.05 -8.58 0.89
C SER A 42 22.54 -8.52 1.00
N ALA A 43 21.92 -9.65 1.35
CA ALA A 43 20.50 -9.72 1.66
C ALA A 43 20.12 -8.80 2.84
N LEU A 44 21.02 -8.63 3.83
CA LEU A 44 20.79 -7.75 4.96
C LEU A 44 20.67 -6.29 4.53
N GLN A 45 21.53 -5.82 3.63
CA GLN A 45 21.44 -4.44 3.13
C GLN A 45 20.16 -4.21 2.33
N THR A 46 19.72 -5.21 1.55
CA THR A 46 18.45 -5.16 0.82
C THR A 46 17.25 -5.16 1.77
N ALA A 47 17.28 -5.98 2.82
CA ALA A 47 16.23 -5.98 3.85
C ALA A 47 16.16 -4.63 4.61
N LEU A 48 17.31 -3.98 4.85
CA LEU A 48 17.36 -2.67 5.49
C LEU A 48 16.61 -1.60 4.68
N LEU A 49 16.54 -1.73 3.35
CA LEU A 49 15.74 -0.84 2.50
C LEU A 49 14.25 -0.85 2.91
N SER A 50 13.69 -2.04 3.15
CA SER A 50 12.32 -2.17 3.64
C SER A 50 12.14 -1.52 5.01
N VAL A 51 13.10 -1.71 5.91
CA VAL A 51 13.09 -1.04 7.23
C VAL A 51 13.10 0.48 7.07
N CYS A 52 13.95 1.03 6.20
CA CYS A 52 14.00 2.46 5.93
C CYS A 52 12.68 3.02 5.39
N THR A 53 11.94 2.23 4.62
CA THR A 53 10.62 2.64 4.09
C THR A 53 9.53 2.58 5.16
N TYR A 54 9.50 1.52 5.98
CA TYR A 54 8.40 1.29 6.93
C TYR A 54 8.62 1.90 8.31
N ALA A 55 9.87 2.06 8.78
CA ALA A 55 10.14 2.63 10.09
C ALA A 55 9.59 4.06 10.26
N PRO A 56 9.76 4.98 9.28
CA PRO A 56 9.15 6.31 9.35
C PRO A 56 7.62 6.24 9.43
N TYR A 57 7.00 5.29 8.68
CA TYR A 57 5.56 5.08 8.73
C TYR A 57 5.08 4.70 10.12
N VAL A 58 5.75 3.76 10.79
CA VAL A 58 5.38 3.32 12.15
C VAL A 58 5.49 4.49 13.14
N VAL A 59 6.59 5.25 13.10
CA VAL A 59 6.82 6.37 14.02
C VAL A 59 5.83 7.51 13.77
N MET A 60 5.60 7.86 12.50
CA MET A 60 4.78 9.01 12.13
C MET A 60 3.28 8.71 12.07
N SER A 61 2.87 7.44 12.04
CA SER A 61 1.46 7.06 11.92
C SER A 61 0.58 7.64 13.03
N ILE A 62 1.11 7.76 14.25
CA ILE A 62 0.43 8.37 15.38
C ILE A 62 0.11 9.85 15.13
N PHE A 63 1.01 10.54 14.42
CA PHE A 63 0.91 11.98 14.16
C PHE A 63 0.22 12.27 12.83
N ALA A 64 0.26 11.34 11.88
CA ALA A 64 -0.24 11.51 10.52
C ALA A 64 -1.73 11.82 10.46
N GLY A 65 -2.55 11.20 11.32
CA GLY A 65 -3.98 11.48 11.44
C GLY A 65 -4.24 12.93 11.82
N ALA A 66 -3.65 13.40 12.93
CA ALA A 66 -3.82 14.76 13.42
C ALA A 66 -3.28 15.82 12.43
N LEU A 67 -2.23 15.48 11.67
CA LEU A 67 -1.65 16.34 10.64
C LEU A 67 -2.54 16.40 9.41
N SER A 68 -3.04 15.24 8.98
CA SER A 68 -3.97 15.13 7.85
C SER A 68 -5.27 15.89 8.09
N ASP A 69 -5.81 15.91 9.30
CA ASP A 69 -7.07 16.60 9.60
C ASP A 69 -6.98 18.12 9.44
N ARG A 70 -5.81 18.69 9.67
CA ARG A 70 -5.58 20.14 9.63
C ARG A 70 -5.28 20.69 8.25
N TRP A 71 -4.72 19.89 7.39
CA TRP A 71 -4.22 20.31 6.08
C TRP A 71 -5.24 20.11 4.97
N ASP A 72 -5.19 20.97 3.97
CA ASP A 72 -5.93 20.80 2.73
C ASP A 72 -5.50 19.51 2.02
N LYS A 73 -6.42 18.58 1.85
CA LYS A 73 -6.14 17.23 1.34
C LYS A 73 -5.46 17.28 -0.03
N LYS A 74 -5.95 18.16 -0.93
CA LYS A 74 -5.39 18.29 -2.28
C LYS A 74 -3.97 18.84 -2.25
N LYS A 75 -3.73 19.88 -1.45
CA LYS A 75 -2.39 20.47 -1.33
C LYS A 75 -1.41 19.50 -0.69
N THR A 76 -1.86 18.74 0.32
CA THR A 76 -1.04 17.73 0.99
C THR A 76 -0.63 16.63 0.01
N MET A 77 -1.58 16.09 -0.76
CA MET A 77 -1.28 15.07 -1.78
C MET A 77 -0.30 15.60 -2.82
N LEU A 78 -0.55 16.80 -3.39
CA LEU A 78 0.35 17.40 -4.38
C LEU A 78 1.75 17.64 -3.83
N ALA A 79 1.88 18.10 -2.59
CA ALA A 79 3.18 18.34 -1.96
C ALA A 79 3.93 17.02 -1.70
N CYS A 80 3.25 16.00 -1.15
CA CYS A 80 3.85 14.69 -0.91
C CYS A 80 4.27 14.02 -2.21
N ASP A 81 3.39 14.04 -3.23
CA ASP A 81 3.69 13.52 -4.56
C ASP A 81 4.91 14.22 -5.16
N THR A 82 4.97 15.55 -5.11
CA THR A 82 6.11 16.32 -5.65
C THR A 82 7.42 15.97 -4.94
N LEU A 83 7.41 15.87 -3.60
CA LEU A 83 8.60 15.52 -2.84
C LEU A 83 9.04 14.08 -3.14
N ALA A 84 8.11 13.13 -3.26
CA ALA A 84 8.41 11.77 -3.67
C ALA A 84 9.06 11.72 -5.06
N ALA A 85 8.51 12.46 -6.03
CA ALA A 85 9.10 12.55 -7.37
C ALA A 85 10.48 13.23 -7.37
N CYS A 86 10.70 14.23 -6.52
CA CYS A 86 12.02 14.81 -6.34
C CYS A 86 13.03 13.78 -5.81
N CYS A 87 12.62 12.92 -4.88
CA CYS A 87 13.46 11.83 -4.40
C CYS A 87 13.80 10.85 -5.53
N THR A 88 12.80 10.43 -6.32
CA THR A 88 13.01 9.55 -7.47
C THR A 88 13.90 10.19 -8.53
N ALA A 89 13.71 11.48 -8.82
CA ALA A 89 14.57 12.25 -9.73
C ALA A 89 16.01 12.37 -9.20
N ALA A 90 16.18 12.56 -7.89
CA ALA A 90 17.50 12.58 -7.25
C ALA A 90 18.23 11.24 -7.42
N VAL A 91 17.53 10.10 -7.28
CA VAL A 91 18.10 8.78 -7.58
C VAL A 91 18.57 8.70 -9.02
N LEU A 92 17.77 9.19 -9.99
CA LEU A 92 18.13 9.19 -11.40
C LEU A 92 19.40 10.01 -11.67
N VAL A 93 19.47 11.21 -11.10
CA VAL A 93 20.63 12.10 -11.25
C VAL A 93 21.90 11.46 -10.67
N LEU A 94 21.81 10.92 -9.45
CA LEU A 94 22.93 10.23 -8.80
C LEU A 94 23.36 8.98 -9.55
N LEU A 95 22.40 8.24 -10.13
CA LEU A 95 22.68 7.06 -10.96
C LEU A 95 23.45 7.45 -12.21
N LYS A 96 22.99 8.48 -12.95
CA LYS A 96 23.66 8.99 -14.17
C LYS A 96 25.02 9.59 -13.90
N ALA A 97 25.19 10.22 -12.75
CA ALA A 97 26.48 10.74 -12.32
C ALA A 97 27.44 9.65 -11.83
N GLY A 98 27.03 8.40 -11.73
CA GLY A 98 27.83 7.30 -11.18
C GLY A 98 28.10 7.42 -9.67
N LEU A 99 27.39 8.31 -8.99
CA LEU A 99 27.56 8.62 -7.57
C LEU A 99 26.54 7.92 -6.66
N LEU A 100 25.65 7.08 -7.23
CA LEU A 100 24.62 6.40 -6.45
C LEU A 100 25.26 5.37 -5.51
N ALA A 101 25.08 5.59 -4.21
CA ALA A 101 25.56 4.71 -3.15
C ALA A 101 24.38 4.21 -2.29
N PRO A 102 24.51 3.08 -1.58
CA PRO A 102 23.46 2.54 -0.72
C PRO A 102 22.89 3.55 0.29
N VAL A 103 23.73 4.40 0.86
CA VAL A 103 23.34 5.44 1.81
C VAL A 103 22.32 6.42 1.20
N HIS A 104 22.53 6.84 -0.05
CA HIS A 104 21.59 7.74 -0.74
C HIS A 104 20.22 7.09 -0.90
N ILE A 105 20.19 5.78 -1.24
CA ILE A 105 18.95 5.04 -1.41
C ILE A 105 18.20 4.94 -0.06
N TYR A 106 18.90 4.63 1.03
CA TYR A 106 18.28 4.58 2.36
C TYR A 106 17.68 5.92 2.77
N LEU A 107 18.42 7.01 2.64
CA LEU A 107 17.94 8.36 2.99
C LEU A 107 16.72 8.77 2.16
N LEU A 108 16.75 8.54 0.85
CA LEU A 108 15.64 8.87 -0.04
C LEU A 108 14.41 7.99 0.22
N ASN A 109 14.60 6.72 0.60
CA ASN A 109 13.49 5.84 1.00
C ASN A 109 12.89 6.24 2.35
N ILE A 110 13.68 6.67 3.33
CA ILE A 110 13.18 7.23 4.59
C ILE A 110 12.30 8.45 4.29
N LEU A 111 12.77 9.37 3.45
CA LEU A 111 12.00 10.56 3.10
C LEU A 111 10.71 10.22 2.35
N SER A 112 10.77 9.29 1.39
CA SER A 112 9.58 8.79 0.67
C SER A 112 8.60 8.09 1.62
N GLY A 113 9.08 7.31 2.59
CA GLY A 113 8.26 6.69 3.63
C GLY A 113 7.53 7.71 4.51
N LEU A 114 8.20 8.79 4.89
CA LEU A 114 7.59 9.92 5.61
C LEU A 114 6.47 10.58 4.78
N MET A 115 6.72 10.82 3.50
CA MET A 115 5.71 11.42 2.61
C MET A 115 4.50 10.51 2.45
N ASN A 116 4.71 9.21 2.23
CA ASN A 116 3.63 8.23 2.12
C ASN A 116 2.77 8.17 3.38
N THR A 117 3.37 8.30 4.57
CA THR A 117 2.63 8.28 5.85
C THR A 117 1.62 9.42 5.96
N VAL A 118 1.95 10.59 5.43
CA VAL A 118 1.06 11.76 5.44
C VAL A 118 0.08 11.72 4.27
N GLN A 119 0.53 11.24 3.12
CA GLN A 119 -0.27 11.19 1.89
C GLN A 119 -1.41 10.18 1.99
N GLN A 120 -1.17 9.01 2.59
CA GLN A 120 -2.15 7.92 2.65
C GLN A 120 -3.48 8.35 3.27
N PRO A 121 -3.55 8.93 4.51
CA PRO A 121 -4.81 9.37 5.09
C PRO A 121 -5.42 10.54 4.30
N ALA A 122 -4.62 11.43 3.72
CA ALA A 122 -5.14 12.51 2.89
C ALA A 122 -5.83 11.97 1.62
N SER A 123 -5.24 10.98 0.97
CA SER A 123 -5.80 10.28 -0.20
C SER A 123 -7.09 9.54 0.15
N ASP A 124 -7.12 8.84 1.30
CA ASP A 124 -8.30 8.09 1.76
C ASP A 124 -9.50 9.02 1.99
N VAL A 125 -9.27 10.14 2.65
CA VAL A 125 -10.29 11.17 2.85
C VAL A 125 -10.72 11.78 1.52
N ALA A 126 -9.77 12.14 0.64
CA ALA A 126 -10.05 12.71 -0.67
C ALA A 126 -10.93 11.77 -1.53
N MET A 127 -10.59 10.48 -1.57
CA MET A 127 -11.39 9.48 -2.29
C MET A 127 -12.80 9.35 -1.69
N THR A 128 -12.92 9.37 -0.35
CA THR A 128 -14.20 9.28 0.34
C THR A 128 -15.11 10.49 0.04
N LEU A 129 -14.53 11.69 -0.03
CA LEU A 129 -15.28 12.92 -0.33
C LEU A 129 -15.81 12.97 -1.77
N LEU A 130 -15.20 12.23 -2.69
CA LEU A 130 -15.64 12.15 -4.08
C LEU A 130 -16.72 11.10 -4.33
N LEU A 131 -17.04 10.27 -3.32
CA LEU A 131 -17.96 9.16 -3.47
C LEU A 131 -19.37 9.53 -3.06
N PRO A 132 -20.39 9.16 -3.87
CA PRO A 132 -21.78 9.21 -3.45
C PRO A 132 -22.04 8.24 -2.28
N ARG A 133 -23.03 8.57 -1.44
CA ARG A 133 -23.46 7.68 -0.36
C ARG A 133 -23.88 6.31 -0.92
N GLY A 134 -23.34 5.23 -0.35
CA GLY A 134 -23.58 3.84 -0.79
C GLY A 134 -22.53 3.23 -1.71
N PHE A 135 -21.57 4.01 -2.23
CA PHE A 135 -20.51 3.48 -3.10
C PHE A 135 -19.21 3.08 -2.35
N TYR A 136 -19.14 3.30 -1.03
CA TYR A 136 -17.92 3.05 -0.25
C TYR A 136 -17.40 1.61 -0.36
N GLN A 137 -18.29 0.62 -0.37
CA GLN A 137 -17.88 -0.78 -0.51
C GLN A 137 -17.26 -1.07 -1.87
N LYS A 138 -17.85 -0.54 -2.96
CA LYS A 138 -17.29 -0.68 -4.31
C LYS A 138 -15.93 0.00 -4.44
N ALA A 139 -15.78 1.19 -3.87
CA ALA A 139 -14.51 1.91 -3.87
C ALA A 139 -13.42 1.16 -3.07
N SER A 140 -13.78 0.57 -1.93
CA SER A 140 -12.87 -0.28 -1.16
C SER A 140 -12.47 -1.53 -1.95
N GLY A 141 -13.41 -2.19 -2.65
CA GLY A 141 -13.12 -3.29 -3.55
C GLY A 141 -12.19 -2.90 -4.71
N MET A 142 -12.44 -1.75 -5.34
CA MET A 142 -11.58 -1.21 -6.41
C MET A 142 -10.17 -0.93 -5.91
N ARG A 143 -10.03 -0.39 -4.69
CA ARG A 143 -8.72 -0.17 -4.07
C ARG A 143 -7.99 -1.47 -3.78
N SER A 144 -8.68 -2.46 -3.20
CA SER A 144 -8.11 -3.79 -2.96
C SER A 144 -7.70 -4.46 -4.27
N PHE A 145 -8.50 -4.32 -5.33
CA PHE A 145 -8.17 -4.78 -6.67
C PHE A 145 -6.88 -4.14 -7.19
N SER A 146 -6.74 -2.80 -7.10
CA SER A 146 -5.51 -2.11 -7.49
C SER A 146 -4.29 -2.61 -6.72
N ASN A 147 -4.40 -2.74 -5.41
CA ASN A 147 -3.31 -3.22 -4.57
C ASN A 147 -2.88 -4.64 -4.95
N SER A 148 -3.84 -5.54 -5.18
CA SER A 148 -3.57 -6.91 -5.62
C SER A 148 -2.91 -6.94 -6.99
N LEU A 149 -3.39 -6.10 -7.91
CA LEU A 149 -2.83 -5.99 -9.25
C LEU A 149 -1.39 -5.45 -9.23
N ILE A 150 -1.13 -4.43 -8.39
CA ILE A 150 0.21 -3.89 -8.18
C ILE A 150 1.13 -4.98 -7.62
N THR A 151 0.70 -5.70 -6.59
CA THR A 151 1.49 -6.76 -5.97
C THR A 151 1.86 -7.87 -6.97
N LEU A 152 0.93 -8.24 -7.86
CA LEU A 152 1.16 -9.25 -8.88
C LEU A 152 2.05 -8.76 -10.03
N LEU A 153 1.77 -7.57 -10.55
CA LEU A 153 2.44 -7.04 -11.73
C LEU A 153 3.81 -6.41 -11.42
N ASN A 154 3.98 -5.84 -10.23
CA ASN A 154 5.19 -5.12 -9.85
C ASN A 154 6.47 -5.94 -10.07
N PRO A 155 6.67 -7.14 -9.50
CA PRO A 155 7.93 -7.87 -9.68
C PRO A 155 8.17 -8.25 -11.13
N VAL A 156 7.13 -8.61 -11.88
CA VAL A 156 7.23 -9.00 -13.29
C VAL A 156 7.63 -7.81 -14.16
N LEU A 157 6.90 -6.71 -14.07
CA LEU A 157 7.15 -5.51 -14.87
C LEU A 157 8.48 -4.84 -14.50
N ALA A 158 8.76 -4.75 -13.19
CA ALA A 158 10.00 -4.16 -12.71
C ALA A 158 11.23 -4.96 -13.15
N THR A 159 11.20 -6.31 -13.01
CA THR A 159 12.30 -7.16 -13.44
C THR A 159 12.48 -7.12 -14.96
N ALA A 160 11.39 -7.22 -15.73
CA ALA A 160 11.44 -7.15 -17.19
C ALA A 160 12.04 -5.81 -17.66
N LEU A 161 11.53 -4.70 -17.15
CA LEU A 161 11.99 -3.37 -17.54
C LEU A 161 13.44 -3.12 -17.09
N PHE A 162 13.79 -3.53 -15.86
CA PHE A 162 15.15 -3.43 -15.33
C PHE A 162 16.15 -4.26 -16.15
N SER A 163 15.80 -5.50 -16.53
CA SER A 163 16.68 -6.39 -17.29
C SER A 163 16.84 -5.95 -18.75
N LEU A 164 15.78 -5.43 -19.38
CA LEU A 164 15.82 -5.06 -20.80
C LEU A 164 16.36 -3.65 -21.04
N MET A 165 16.04 -2.71 -20.18
CA MET A 165 16.30 -1.28 -20.41
C MET A 165 17.07 -0.60 -19.27
N GLY A 166 17.34 -1.34 -18.19
CA GLY A 166 18.10 -0.84 -17.03
C GLY A 166 17.28 -0.02 -16.03
N MET A 167 17.94 0.40 -14.96
CA MET A 167 17.33 1.15 -13.85
C MET A 167 16.75 2.50 -14.28
N GLU A 168 17.40 3.16 -15.22
CA GLU A 168 16.96 4.48 -15.72
C GLU A 168 15.55 4.42 -16.32
N ALA A 169 15.24 3.37 -17.08
CA ALA A 169 13.93 3.20 -17.69
C ALA A 169 12.83 3.00 -16.62
N VAL A 170 13.11 2.23 -15.57
CA VAL A 170 12.16 2.05 -14.46
C VAL A 170 11.85 3.37 -13.78
N ILE A 171 12.88 4.16 -13.47
CA ILE A 171 12.72 5.49 -12.86
C ILE A 171 11.97 6.44 -13.79
N CYS A 172 12.25 6.42 -15.10
CA CYS A 172 11.52 7.27 -16.07
C CYS A 172 10.03 6.90 -16.12
N VAL A 173 9.67 5.62 -16.08
CA VAL A 173 8.27 5.17 -16.03
C VAL A 173 7.59 5.67 -14.75
N ASP A 174 8.25 5.57 -13.59
CA ASP A 174 7.74 6.10 -12.33
C ASP A 174 7.47 7.61 -12.41
N LEU A 175 8.44 8.39 -12.90
CA LEU A 175 8.28 9.84 -13.07
C LEU A 175 7.18 10.20 -14.07
N MET A 176 6.98 9.43 -15.13
CA MET A 176 5.89 9.65 -16.10
C MET A 176 4.52 9.34 -15.47
N THR A 177 4.40 8.24 -14.76
CA THR A 177 3.14 7.87 -14.07
C THR A 177 2.81 8.87 -12.97
N PHE A 178 3.82 9.35 -12.24
CA PHE A 178 3.69 10.43 -11.28
C PHE A 178 3.18 11.71 -11.96
N ALA A 179 3.82 12.15 -13.05
CA ALA A 179 3.40 13.37 -13.76
C ALA A 179 1.94 13.27 -14.21
N ALA A 180 1.51 12.10 -14.70
CA ALA A 180 0.12 11.87 -15.09
C ALA A 180 -0.83 11.99 -13.88
N ALA A 181 -0.49 11.40 -12.73
CA ALA A 181 -1.28 11.48 -11.51
C ALA A 181 -1.34 12.91 -10.95
N PHE A 182 -0.21 13.62 -10.96
CA PHE A 182 -0.10 15.00 -10.52
C PHE A 182 -0.97 15.93 -11.38
N LEU A 183 -0.88 15.84 -12.69
CA LEU A 183 -1.70 16.64 -13.61
C LEU A 183 -3.19 16.33 -13.49
N ALA A 184 -3.54 15.06 -13.34
CA ALA A 184 -4.92 14.65 -13.14
C ALA A 184 -5.49 15.20 -11.83
N LEU A 185 -4.73 15.16 -10.73
CA LEU A 185 -5.13 15.73 -9.45
C LEU A 185 -5.22 17.27 -9.53
N LEU A 186 -4.28 17.92 -10.20
CA LEU A 186 -4.23 19.37 -10.32
C LEU A 186 -5.42 19.92 -11.12
N ALA A 187 -5.66 19.37 -12.32
CA ALA A 187 -6.63 19.88 -13.28
C ALA A 187 -7.97 19.15 -13.25
N GLY A 188 -7.98 17.84 -12.98
CA GLY A 188 -9.15 16.98 -13.14
C GLY A 188 -10.02 16.83 -11.90
N VAL A 189 -9.48 17.06 -10.70
CA VAL A 189 -10.18 16.78 -9.44
C VAL A 189 -10.38 18.04 -8.62
N ARG A 190 -11.65 18.42 -8.46
CA ARG A 190 -12.06 19.48 -7.52
C ARG A 190 -12.50 18.83 -6.22
N LEU A 191 -11.62 18.82 -5.21
CA LEU A 191 -11.99 18.42 -3.87
C LEU A 191 -12.75 19.55 -3.18
N PRO A 192 -13.86 19.26 -2.47
CA PRO A 192 -14.46 20.23 -1.59
C PRO A 192 -13.40 20.69 -0.59
N SER A 193 -13.09 21.97 -0.59
CA SER A 193 -12.18 22.53 0.40
C SER A 193 -12.88 22.41 1.76
N ALA A 194 -12.45 21.48 2.60
CA ALA A 194 -12.82 21.56 4.01
C ALA A 194 -12.22 22.87 4.51
N LYS A 195 -13.08 23.82 4.91
CA LYS A 195 -12.59 25.07 5.49
C LYS A 195 -11.67 24.74 6.65
N PRO A 196 -10.42 25.24 6.65
CA PRO A 196 -9.56 25.07 7.81
C PRO A 196 -10.27 25.71 9.00
N GLY A 197 -10.79 24.92 9.92
CA GLY A 197 -11.45 25.43 11.12
C GLY A 197 -12.79 24.82 11.49
N GLU A 198 -13.49 24.09 10.61
CA GLU A 198 -14.76 23.45 10.99
C GLU A 198 -14.59 22.07 11.66
N ALA A 199 -13.43 21.43 11.51
CA ALA A 199 -13.16 20.11 12.11
C ALA A 199 -12.17 20.13 13.31
N GLY A 200 -11.60 21.27 13.65
CA GLY A 200 -10.69 21.36 14.78
C GLY A 200 -10.56 22.79 15.25
N GLY A 201 -11.17 23.09 16.39
CA GLY A 201 -10.94 24.34 17.09
C GLY A 201 -9.44 24.59 17.29
N LYS A 202 -9.06 25.78 17.79
CA LYS A 202 -7.69 26.25 18.07
C LYS A 202 -6.85 25.35 19.01
N GLU A 203 -7.08 24.03 18.97
CA GLU A 203 -6.32 23.07 19.80
C GLU A 203 -4.88 22.93 19.29
N SER A 204 -3.94 22.95 20.22
CA SER A 204 -2.55 22.64 19.96
C SER A 204 -2.43 21.23 19.35
N PHE A 205 -1.43 21.00 18.47
CA PHE A 205 -1.17 19.69 17.86
C PHE A 205 -1.09 18.57 18.91
N GLY A 206 -0.39 18.82 20.03
CA GLY A 206 -0.30 17.87 21.14
C GLY A 206 -1.64 17.59 21.83
N GLN A 207 -2.53 18.59 21.89
CA GLN A 207 -3.88 18.41 22.41
C GLN A 207 -4.71 17.52 21.47
N SER A 208 -4.65 17.73 20.16
CA SER A 208 -5.39 16.89 19.20
C SER A 208 -4.95 15.42 19.26
N VAL A 209 -3.64 15.14 19.38
CA VAL A 209 -3.13 13.77 19.58
C VAL A 209 -3.63 13.20 20.92
N ARG A 210 -3.57 13.98 21.99
CA ARG A 210 -4.04 13.56 23.32
C ARG A 210 -5.55 13.33 23.34
N SER A 211 -6.32 14.20 22.71
CA SER A 211 -7.79 14.06 22.58
C SER A 211 -8.16 12.82 21.78
N GLY A 212 -7.43 12.52 20.67
CA GLY A 212 -7.61 11.29 19.89
C GLY A 212 -7.31 10.03 20.70
N LEU A 213 -6.22 10.01 21.47
CA LEU A 213 -5.88 8.89 22.35
C LEU A 213 -6.89 8.74 23.50
N HIS A 214 -7.37 9.85 24.04
CA HIS A 214 -8.40 9.84 25.08
C HIS A 214 -9.72 9.30 24.54
N TYR A 215 -10.16 9.77 23.37
CA TYR A 215 -11.33 9.25 22.67
C TYR A 215 -11.25 7.73 22.43
N LEU A 216 -10.09 7.23 21.97
CA LEU A 216 -9.89 5.79 21.77
C LEU A 216 -10.00 5.00 23.09
N ARG A 217 -9.51 5.56 24.20
CA ARG A 217 -9.63 4.94 25.53
C ARG A 217 -11.07 4.91 26.03
N GLU A 218 -11.85 5.93 25.73
CA GLU A 218 -13.29 5.99 26.10
C GLU A 218 -14.12 5.04 25.23
N GLN A 219 -13.79 4.93 23.95
CA GLN A 219 -14.47 4.04 23.00
C GLN A 219 -13.88 2.62 23.03
N LYS A 220 -14.15 1.91 24.14
CA LYS A 220 -13.62 0.54 24.36
C LYS A 220 -13.87 -0.42 23.21
N MET A 221 -15.03 -0.32 22.54
CA MET A 221 -15.39 -1.16 21.40
C MET A 221 -14.43 -0.92 20.21
N ILE A 222 -14.13 0.33 19.90
CA ILE A 222 -13.19 0.72 18.82
C ILE A 222 -11.78 0.27 19.18
N LEU A 223 -11.34 0.52 20.41
CA LEU A 223 -10.02 0.08 20.89
C LEU A 223 -9.87 -1.44 20.82
N THR A 224 -10.88 -2.18 21.28
CA THR A 224 -10.87 -3.66 21.20
C THR A 224 -10.78 -4.14 19.75
N LEU A 225 -11.52 -3.51 18.82
CA LEU A 225 -11.45 -3.85 17.41
C LEU A 225 -10.06 -3.56 16.81
N ILE A 226 -9.47 -2.42 17.14
CA ILE A 226 -8.11 -2.07 16.70
C ILE A 226 -7.08 -3.08 17.24
N LEU A 227 -7.13 -3.41 18.52
CA LEU A 227 -6.24 -4.39 19.13
C LEU A 227 -6.42 -5.79 18.53
N PHE A 228 -7.66 -6.19 18.28
CA PHE A 228 -7.96 -7.46 17.62
C PHE A 228 -7.36 -7.50 16.21
N LEU A 229 -7.60 -6.47 15.39
CA LEU A 229 -7.02 -6.37 14.05
C LEU A 229 -5.49 -6.30 14.08
N ALA A 230 -4.91 -5.59 15.04
CA ALA A 230 -3.46 -5.57 15.23
C ALA A 230 -2.90 -6.95 15.55
N GLY A 231 -3.57 -7.72 16.42
CA GLY A 231 -3.22 -9.11 16.74
C GLY A 231 -3.29 -10.02 15.51
N VAL A 232 -4.37 -9.92 14.73
CA VAL A 232 -4.52 -10.69 13.48
C VAL A 232 -3.41 -10.34 12.48
N ASN A 233 -3.14 -9.04 12.28
CA ASN A 233 -2.06 -8.61 11.39
C ASN A 233 -0.67 -9.06 11.87
N PHE A 234 -0.44 -9.06 13.19
CA PHE A 234 0.82 -9.55 13.75
C PHE A 234 1.04 -11.04 13.44
N VAL A 235 0.01 -11.87 13.67
CA VAL A 235 0.07 -13.32 13.37
C VAL A 235 0.25 -13.53 11.86
N ALA A 236 -0.51 -12.84 11.02
CA ALA A 236 -0.39 -12.94 9.56
C ALA A 236 1.01 -12.52 9.07
N SER A 237 1.58 -11.45 9.64
CA SER A 237 2.92 -10.99 9.29
C SER A 237 4.01 -11.97 9.72
N ALA A 238 3.89 -12.56 10.91
CA ALA A 238 4.80 -13.60 11.39
C ALA A 238 4.74 -14.84 10.49
N PHE A 239 3.54 -15.25 10.08
CA PHE A 239 3.32 -16.34 9.15
C PHE A 239 3.96 -16.07 7.78
N ASN A 240 3.67 -14.90 7.19
CA ASN A 240 4.25 -14.49 5.90
C ASN A 240 5.79 -14.45 5.94
N ALA A 241 6.38 -14.04 7.07
CA ALA A 241 7.82 -14.05 7.25
C ALA A 241 8.41 -15.47 7.35
N ALA A 242 7.67 -16.41 7.94
CA ALA A 242 8.10 -17.79 8.10
C ALA A 242 7.85 -18.66 6.84
N LEU A 243 6.89 -18.31 6.01
CA LEU A 243 6.46 -19.08 4.84
C LEU A 243 7.62 -19.44 3.88
N PRO A 244 8.51 -18.51 3.46
CA PRO A 244 9.61 -18.86 2.57
C PRO A 244 10.56 -19.89 3.20
N ALA A 245 10.93 -19.71 4.46
CA ALA A 245 11.81 -20.64 5.16
C ALA A 245 11.17 -22.01 5.30
N MET A 246 9.89 -22.07 5.60
CA MET A 246 9.13 -23.32 5.73
C MET A 246 9.03 -24.07 4.39
N VAL A 247 8.72 -23.38 3.30
CA VAL A 247 8.60 -24.00 1.98
C VAL A 247 9.96 -24.50 1.48
N LEU A 248 11.02 -23.69 1.62
CA LEU A 248 12.36 -24.03 1.16
C LEU A 248 13.01 -25.16 1.97
N SER A 249 12.65 -25.33 3.24
CA SER A 249 13.20 -26.39 4.09
C SER A 249 12.59 -27.78 3.90
N ARG A 250 11.49 -27.89 3.13
CA ARG A 250 10.80 -29.18 2.90
C ARG A 250 11.43 -29.94 1.72
N GLU A 251 11.43 -31.27 1.79
CA GLU A 251 11.99 -32.15 0.74
C GLU A 251 11.40 -31.93 -0.65
N ASN A 252 10.09 -31.65 -0.73
CA ASN A 252 9.38 -31.32 -1.97
C ASN A 252 9.26 -29.79 -2.20
N GLY A 253 9.97 -28.98 -1.43
CA GLY A 253 10.00 -27.53 -1.53
C GLY A 253 11.04 -27.03 -2.54
N GLY A 254 11.09 -25.73 -2.70
CA GLY A 254 12.09 -25.08 -3.59
C GLY A 254 11.59 -23.71 -4.03
N GLU A 255 12.46 -22.98 -4.72
CA GLU A 255 12.14 -21.62 -5.22
C GLU A 255 10.94 -21.62 -6.15
N THR A 256 10.81 -22.62 -7.01
CA THR A 256 9.67 -22.77 -7.94
C THR A 256 8.35 -22.98 -7.18
N VAL A 257 8.38 -23.84 -6.14
CA VAL A 257 7.18 -24.12 -5.33
C VAL A 257 6.79 -22.87 -4.53
N LEU A 258 7.75 -22.17 -3.96
CA LEU A 258 7.49 -20.90 -3.27
C LEU A 258 6.88 -19.86 -4.21
N GLY A 259 7.39 -19.78 -5.45
CA GLY A 259 6.82 -18.93 -6.49
C GLY A 259 5.38 -19.29 -6.84
N LEU A 260 5.08 -20.59 -6.97
CA LEU A 260 3.72 -21.08 -7.23
C LEU A 260 2.75 -20.75 -6.08
N VAL A 261 3.12 -21.03 -4.83
CA VAL A 261 2.30 -20.71 -3.66
C VAL A 261 2.02 -19.21 -3.59
N SER A 262 3.04 -18.37 -3.77
CA SER A 262 2.89 -16.91 -3.77
C SER A 262 1.99 -16.42 -4.91
N SER A 263 2.09 -17.04 -6.09
CA SER A 263 1.24 -16.72 -7.24
C SER A 263 -0.21 -17.10 -6.99
N CYS A 264 -0.46 -18.28 -6.41
CA CYS A 264 -1.82 -18.72 -6.04
C CYS A 264 -2.45 -17.76 -5.03
N ALA A 265 -1.71 -17.35 -4.00
CA ALA A 265 -2.16 -16.36 -3.03
C ALA A 265 -2.49 -15.00 -3.69
N GLY A 266 -1.67 -14.56 -4.65
CA GLY A 266 -1.92 -13.36 -5.44
C GLY A 266 -3.21 -13.45 -6.27
N VAL A 267 -3.42 -14.57 -6.95
CA VAL A 267 -4.65 -14.82 -7.73
C VAL A 267 -5.87 -14.88 -6.82
N ALA A 268 -5.79 -15.58 -5.68
CA ALA A 268 -6.88 -15.65 -4.70
C ALA A 268 -7.24 -14.26 -4.16
N THR A 269 -6.25 -13.42 -3.87
CA THR A 269 -6.46 -12.03 -3.44
C THR A 269 -7.14 -11.19 -4.51
N LEU A 270 -6.77 -11.36 -5.78
CA LEU A 270 -7.43 -10.70 -6.92
C LEU A 270 -8.89 -11.12 -7.03
N LEU A 271 -9.17 -12.43 -7.01
CA LEU A 271 -10.53 -12.96 -7.09
C LEU A 271 -11.39 -12.48 -5.91
N GLY A 272 -10.84 -12.49 -4.69
CA GLY A 272 -11.48 -11.95 -3.51
C GLY A 272 -11.81 -10.46 -3.62
N SER A 273 -10.89 -9.67 -4.18
CA SER A 273 -11.08 -8.22 -4.41
C SER A 273 -12.18 -7.94 -5.44
N VAL A 274 -12.23 -8.71 -6.52
CA VAL A 274 -13.28 -8.64 -7.53
C VAL A 274 -14.63 -9.03 -6.92
N ALA A 275 -14.67 -10.13 -6.17
CA ALA A 275 -15.89 -10.56 -5.49
C ALA A 275 -16.38 -9.49 -4.51
N ALA A 276 -15.49 -8.89 -3.72
CA ALA A 276 -15.85 -7.80 -2.79
C ALA A 276 -16.39 -6.55 -3.51
N ALA A 277 -15.90 -6.26 -4.73
CA ALA A 277 -16.39 -5.14 -5.54
C ALA A 277 -17.76 -5.40 -6.17
N LEU A 278 -18.06 -6.64 -6.54
CA LEU A 278 -19.28 -7.04 -7.26
C LEU A 278 -20.41 -7.47 -6.35
N LEU A 279 -20.12 -8.09 -5.21
CA LEU A 279 -21.13 -8.61 -4.30
C LEU A 279 -21.84 -7.48 -3.54
N PRO A 280 -23.16 -7.64 -3.30
CA PRO A 280 -23.90 -6.68 -2.49
C PRO A 280 -23.45 -6.73 -1.02
N PRO A 281 -23.60 -5.62 -0.27
CA PRO A 281 -23.20 -5.58 1.14
C PRO A 281 -23.95 -6.64 1.95
N PRO A 282 -23.24 -7.41 2.79
CA PRO A 282 -23.84 -8.48 3.57
C PRO A 282 -24.78 -7.90 4.65
N LYS A 283 -25.91 -8.59 4.89
CA LYS A 283 -26.86 -8.21 5.94
C LYS A 283 -26.24 -8.24 7.34
N ASN A 284 -25.36 -9.19 7.61
CA ASN A 284 -24.66 -9.32 8.89
C ASN A 284 -23.14 -9.30 8.67
N ARG A 285 -22.56 -8.10 8.75
CA ARG A 285 -21.14 -7.86 8.50
C ARG A 285 -20.23 -8.60 9.48
N ILE A 286 -20.60 -8.65 10.77
CA ILE A 286 -19.79 -9.29 11.81
C ILE A 286 -19.68 -10.80 11.54
N ARG A 287 -20.78 -11.45 11.20
CA ARG A 287 -20.80 -12.89 10.89
C ARG A 287 -19.92 -13.21 9.69
N VAL A 288 -19.98 -12.42 8.64
CA VAL A 288 -19.15 -12.63 7.44
C VAL A 288 -17.68 -12.44 7.77
N ILE A 289 -17.30 -11.38 8.50
CA ILE A 289 -15.92 -11.16 8.94
C ILE A 289 -15.41 -12.33 9.77
N CYS A 290 -16.16 -12.78 10.78
CA CYS A 290 -15.75 -13.90 11.63
C CYS A 290 -15.61 -15.21 10.84
N LEU A 291 -16.54 -15.50 9.95
CA LEU A 291 -16.51 -16.74 9.15
C LEU A 291 -15.35 -16.72 8.15
N THR A 292 -15.12 -15.61 7.45
CA THR A 292 -14.02 -15.49 6.50
C THR A 292 -12.66 -15.56 7.19
N MET A 293 -12.51 -14.93 8.36
CA MET A 293 -11.27 -15.03 9.15
C MET A 293 -11.03 -16.46 9.67
N LEU A 294 -12.06 -17.12 10.21
CA LEU A 294 -11.96 -18.50 10.66
C LEU A 294 -11.60 -19.44 9.51
N PHE A 295 -12.22 -19.24 8.35
CA PHE A 295 -11.94 -20.05 7.17
C PHE A 295 -10.52 -19.81 6.66
N SER A 296 -10.11 -18.56 6.48
CA SER A 296 -8.78 -18.19 5.98
C SER A 296 -7.67 -18.70 6.91
N LEU A 297 -7.70 -18.31 8.19
CA LEU A 297 -6.68 -18.72 9.16
C LEU A 297 -6.70 -20.24 9.43
N GLY A 298 -7.87 -20.89 9.40
CA GLY A 298 -8.00 -22.31 9.62
C GLY A 298 -7.48 -23.14 8.46
N THR A 299 -7.95 -22.86 7.23
CA THR A 299 -7.58 -23.65 6.04
C THR A 299 -6.13 -23.47 5.66
N GLU A 300 -5.64 -22.23 5.61
CA GLU A 300 -4.27 -21.90 5.24
C GLU A 300 -3.25 -22.59 6.18
N ASN A 301 -3.39 -22.40 7.48
CA ASN A 301 -2.46 -22.99 8.44
C ASN A 301 -2.57 -24.51 8.49
N PHE A 302 -3.78 -25.07 8.35
CA PHE A 302 -3.99 -26.51 8.36
C PHE A 302 -3.38 -27.20 7.14
N LEU A 303 -3.60 -26.66 5.93
CA LEU A 303 -3.08 -27.22 4.70
C LEU A 303 -1.55 -27.09 4.64
N LEU A 304 -1.00 -25.94 5.02
CA LEU A 304 0.45 -25.73 5.06
C LEU A 304 1.16 -26.58 6.11
N ALA A 305 0.54 -26.79 7.28
CA ALA A 305 1.16 -27.57 8.35
C ALA A 305 1.10 -29.08 8.12
N LEU A 306 -0.02 -29.61 7.64
CA LEU A 306 -0.29 -31.05 7.57
C LEU A 306 -0.05 -31.69 6.22
N CYS A 307 -0.24 -30.95 5.13
CA CYS A 307 -0.07 -31.52 3.80
C CYS A 307 1.39 -31.53 3.36
N ARG A 308 1.84 -32.67 2.81
CA ARG A 308 3.22 -32.86 2.32
C ARG A 308 3.37 -32.50 0.84
N GLU A 309 2.27 -32.55 0.09
CA GLU A 309 2.28 -32.29 -1.35
C GLU A 309 2.15 -30.80 -1.68
N PRO A 310 3.00 -30.26 -2.57
CA PRO A 310 2.97 -28.83 -2.94
C PRO A 310 1.63 -28.35 -3.50
N ALA A 311 0.87 -29.25 -4.16
CA ALA A 311 -0.44 -28.91 -4.71
C ALA A 311 -1.44 -28.44 -3.65
N TRP A 312 -1.39 -28.98 -2.45
CA TRP A 312 -2.26 -28.59 -1.33
C TRP A 312 -1.85 -27.23 -0.73
N TRP A 313 -0.58 -26.86 -0.85
CA TRP A 313 -0.10 -25.56 -0.37
C TRP A 313 -0.62 -24.40 -1.23
N CYS A 314 -0.90 -24.68 -2.52
CA CYS A 314 -1.51 -23.71 -3.42
C CYS A 314 -3.03 -23.56 -3.19
N ALA A 315 -3.66 -24.52 -2.51
CA ALA A 315 -5.10 -24.50 -2.22
C ALA A 315 -5.45 -23.81 -0.89
N GLY A 316 -4.49 -23.66 0.03
CA GLY A 316 -4.65 -22.92 1.31
C GLY A 316 -4.39 -21.46 1.13
#